data_ba5107ea440f955b948568016571f3f1
#
_entry.id   ba5107ea440f955b948568016571f3f1
#
_cell.length_a   1.000
_cell.length_b   1.000
_cell.length_c   1.000
_cell.angle_alpha   90.00
_cell.angle_beta   90.00
_cell.angle_gamma   90.00
#
_symmetry.space_group_name_H-M   'P 1'
#
loop_
_entity.id
_entity.type
_entity.pdbx_description
1 polymer ?
#
loop_
_entity_poly.entity_id
_entity_poly.type
_entity_poly.pdbx_seq_one_letter_code
_entity_poly.pdbx_strand_id
1 'polypeptide(L)'
;KILRAIDEVDGSINDSTTKFTFNTRLSVKAGENKAFGIDLNNAIDNIGSGSVTSTIFNNKGSSVFISDNGEGTLQLFRITSTGDNELVQSNIGSVDYENGRIDIAELEYTSFSGSFVTIKARPDKLNITPVREQILLIDRADVVVNASIETVNII
;
A
#
# COMPACT_ATOMS: atom_id res chain seq x y z
N LYS A 1 5.05 -21.07 -3.45
CA LYS A 1 4.97 -22.12 -2.38
C LYS A 1 3.84 -21.83 -1.37
N ILE A 2 3.65 -20.59 -0.90
CA ILE A 2 2.59 -20.26 0.11
C ILE A 2 1.20 -20.52 -0.46
N LEU A 3 0.89 -20.04 -1.66
CA LEU A 3 -0.44 -20.24 -2.31
C LEU A 3 -0.78 -21.72 -2.43
N ARG A 4 0.16 -22.51 -2.95
CA ARG A 4 -0.03 -23.96 -3.07
C ARG A 4 -0.27 -24.65 -1.71
N ALA A 5 0.38 -24.18 -0.65
CA ALA A 5 0.16 -24.73 0.69
C ALA A 5 -1.24 -24.41 1.23
N ILE A 6 -1.84 -23.29 0.84
CA ILE A 6 -3.23 -22.94 1.21
C ILE A 6 -4.22 -23.86 0.47
N ASP A 7 -4.05 -24.01 -0.83
CA ASP A 7 -4.93 -24.84 -1.67
C ASP A 7 -4.87 -26.34 -1.31
N GLU A 8 -3.74 -26.79 -0.74
CA GLU A 8 -3.53 -28.19 -0.32
C GLU A 8 -4.02 -28.49 1.13
N VAL A 9 -4.47 -27.48 1.88
CA VAL A 9 -4.90 -27.67 3.30
C VAL A 9 -6.19 -28.47 3.41
N ASP A 10 -7.14 -28.23 2.52
CA ASP A 10 -8.44 -28.90 2.53
C ASP A 10 -8.99 -29.04 1.10
N GLY A 11 -9.46 -30.22 0.74
CA GLY A 11 -10.03 -30.49 -0.59
C GLY A 11 -11.37 -29.78 -0.86
N SER A 12 -11.94 -29.07 0.11
CA SER A 12 -13.10 -28.20 -0.08
C SER A 12 -12.75 -26.79 -0.57
N ILE A 13 -11.45 -26.44 -0.60
CA ILE A 13 -10.96 -25.16 -1.13
C ILE A 13 -10.78 -25.31 -2.63
N ASN A 14 -11.72 -24.78 -3.41
CA ASN A 14 -11.68 -24.85 -4.88
C ASN A 14 -10.75 -23.81 -5.49
N ASP A 15 -10.59 -22.65 -4.86
CA ASP A 15 -9.73 -21.57 -5.31
C ASP A 15 -9.33 -20.65 -4.14
N SER A 16 -8.09 -20.15 -4.19
CA SER A 16 -7.61 -19.16 -3.25
C SER A 16 -6.92 -18.01 -3.98
N THR A 17 -7.31 -16.79 -3.67
CA THR A 17 -6.67 -15.58 -4.19
C THR A 17 -5.95 -14.85 -3.08
N THR A 18 -4.63 -14.79 -3.15
CA THR A 18 -3.80 -14.05 -2.20
C THR A 18 -3.34 -12.72 -2.80
N LYS A 19 -3.65 -11.62 -2.13
CA LYS A 19 -3.17 -10.29 -2.50
C LYS A 19 -2.01 -9.90 -1.60
N PHE A 20 -0.93 -9.46 -2.22
CA PHE A 20 0.23 -8.92 -1.51
C PHE A 20 0.24 -7.40 -1.62
N THR A 21 0.74 -6.75 -0.57
CA THR A 21 0.95 -5.31 -0.53
C THR A 21 2.32 -5.04 0.04
N PHE A 22 3.11 -4.23 -0.64
CA PHE A 22 4.34 -3.68 -0.07
C PHE A 22 3.97 -2.62 0.97
N ASN A 23 4.57 -2.72 2.16
CA ASN A 23 4.43 -1.75 3.22
C ASN A 23 5.81 -1.18 3.56
N THR A 24 6.13 -0.01 3.02
CA THR A 24 7.40 0.67 3.29
C THR A 24 7.21 1.71 4.38
N ARG A 25 7.93 1.55 5.48
CA ARG A 25 7.89 2.47 6.62
C ARG A 25 8.83 3.65 6.38
N LEU A 26 8.30 4.85 6.42
CA LEU A 26 9.07 6.07 6.33
C LEU A 26 9.60 6.46 7.72
N SER A 27 10.92 6.58 7.85
CA SER A 27 11.54 7.10 9.06
C SER A 27 11.45 8.61 9.07
N VAL A 28 10.41 9.12 9.73
CA VAL A 28 10.15 10.57 9.91
C VAL A 28 10.22 10.95 11.38
N LYS A 29 10.57 12.20 11.64
CA LYS A 29 10.45 12.81 12.98
C LYS A 29 9.38 13.89 12.94
N ALA A 30 8.66 14.05 14.05
CA ALA A 30 7.65 15.08 14.15
C ALA A 30 8.26 16.48 13.94
N GLY A 31 7.65 17.26 13.04
CA GLY A 31 8.10 18.60 12.65
C GLY A 31 9.26 18.60 11.63
N GLU A 32 9.66 17.43 11.10
CA GLU A 32 10.70 17.33 10.07
C GLU A 32 10.09 17.49 8.68
N ASN A 33 10.74 18.31 7.84
CA ASN A 33 10.52 18.34 6.41
C ASN A 33 11.43 17.33 5.74
N LYS A 34 10.88 16.40 4.97
CA LYS A 34 11.68 15.34 4.35
C LYS A 34 11.10 14.84 3.04
N ALA A 35 11.99 14.62 2.08
CA ALA A 35 11.71 13.90 0.84
C ALA A 35 12.13 12.44 0.96
N PHE A 36 11.49 11.56 0.19
CA PHE A 36 11.79 10.13 0.16
C PHE A 36 11.83 9.59 -1.26
N GLY A 37 12.83 8.76 -1.54
CA GLY A 37 12.84 7.86 -2.70
C GLY A 37 12.71 6.43 -2.21
N ILE A 38 11.75 5.70 -2.76
CA ILE A 38 11.47 4.29 -2.44
C ILE A 38 11.64 3.49 -3.73
N ASP A 39 12.46 2.46 -3.67
CA ASP A 39 12.63 1.51 -4.75
C ASP A 39 12.14 0.14 -4.27
N LEU A 40 11.07 -0.36 -4.89
CA LEU A 40 10.47 -1.64 -4.54
C LEU A 40 11.14 -2.81 -5.27
N ASN A 41 11.99 -2.53 -6.27
CA ASN A 41 12.62 -3.53 -7.15
C ASN A 41 11.58 -4.50 -7.78
N ASN A 42 10.35 -4.04 -7.95
CA ASN A 42 9.24 -4.78 -8.54
C ASN A 42 8.22 -3.78 -9.10
N ALA A 43 7.69 -4.04 -10.28
CA ALA A 43 6.64 -3.22 -10.86
C ALA A 43 5.43 -3.09 -9.93
N ILE A 44 4.77 -1.95 -9.97
CA ILE A 44 3.56 -1.65 -9.20
C ILE A 44 2.35 -1.90 -10.11
N ASP A 45 1.36 -2.64 -9.62
CA ASP A 45 0.09 -2.87 -10.30
C ASP A 45 -0.70 -1.55 -10.39
N ASN A 46 -0.74 -0.97 -11.60
CA ASN A 46 -1.50 0.25 -11.84
C ASN A 46 -2.98 -0.07 -12.03
N ILE A 47 -3.74 -0.01 -10.95
CA ILE A 47 -5.20 -0.17 -10.95
C ILE A 47 -5.97 1.15 -11.17
N GLY A 48 -5.26 2.21 -11.54
CA GLY A 48 -5.75 3.59 -11.55
C GLY A 48 -5.35 4.33 -10.27
N SER A 49 -6.12 5.32 -9.85
CA SER A 49 -5.84 6.05 -8.61
C SER A 49 -5.89 5.12 -7.38
N GLY A 50 -4.96 5.31 -6.45
CA GLY A 50 -4.88 4.51 -5.23
C GLY A 50 -4.03 3.23 -5.35
N SER A 51 -3.25 3.07 -6.43
CA SER A 51 -2.24 2.01 -6.55
C SER A 51 -1.13 2.17 -5.52
N VAL A 52 -0.82 3.42 -5.18
CA VAL A 52 0.10 3.82 -4.11
C VAL A 52 -0.65 4.70 -3.12
N THR A 53 -0.63 4.33 -1.84
CA THR A 53 -1.29 5.10 -0.78
C THR A 53 -0.42 5.19 0.46
N SER A 54 -0.70 6.13 1.36
CA SER A 54 -0.07 6.19 2.67
C SER A 54 -1.05 5.97 3.83
N THR A 55 -0.51 5.68 5.00
CA THR A 55 -1.25 5.90 6.25
C THR A 55 -1.48 7.40 6.46
N ILE A 56 -2.49 7.74 7.26
CA ILE A 56 -2.81 9.12 7.62
C ILE A 56 -1.68 9.69 8.49
N PHE A 57 -1.30 10.93 8.21
CA PHE A 57 -0.38 11.72 9.02
C PHE A 57 -0.85 13.18 9.08
N ASN A 58 -0.26 13.99 9.95
CA ASN A 58 -0.56 15.41 10.02
C ASN A 58 0.49 16.22 9.23
N ASN A 59 0.00 17.05 8.33
CA ASN A 59 0.79 18.04 7.59
C ASN A 59 0.21 19.41 7.86
N LYS A 60 1.00 20.31 8.45
CA LYS A 60 0.59 21.70 8.75
C LYS A 60 -0.77 21.82 9.48
N GLY A 61 -1.01 20.93 10.44
CA GLY A 61 -2.25 20.94 11.24
C GLY A 61 -3.45 20.22 10.60
N SER A 62 -3.31 19.65 9.42
CA SER A 62 -4.36 18.88 8.74
C SER A 62 -4.03 17.40 8.67
N SER A 63 -5.03 16.56 8.94
CA SER A 63 -4.92 15.11 8.72
C SER A 63 -4.99 14.82 7.24
N VAL A 64 -3.89 14.28 6.70
CA VAL A 64 -3.70 14.04 5.26
C VAL A 64 -3.20 12.64 4.99
N PHE A 65 -3.34 12.21 3.75
CA PHE A 65 -2.73 11.00 3.23
C PHE A 65 -2.26 11.21 1.79
N ILE A 66 -1.32 10.42 1.35
CA ILE A 66 -0.80 10.40 -0.02
C ILE A 66 -1.58 9.37 -0.82
N SER A 67 -1.94 9.71 -2.04
CA SER A 67 -2.44 8.76 -3.05
C SER A 67 -1.94 9.17 -4.43
N ASP A 68 -1.77 8.21 -5.31
CA ASP A 68 -1.48 8.49 -6.72
C ASP A 68 -2.77 8.75 -7.51
N ASN A 69 -2.61 9.34 -8.70
CA ASN A 69 -3.73 9.62 -9.63
C ASN A 69 -3.92 8.54 -10.71
N GLY A 70 -3.12 7.48 -10.70
CA GLY A 70 -3.10 6.46 -11.75
C GLY A 70 -2.29 6.83 -13.00
N GLU A 71 -1.79 8.06 -13.10
CA GLU A 71 -1.01 8.60 -14.22
C GLU A 71 0.45 8.90 -13.84
N GLY A 72 0.92 8.37 -12.70
CA GLY A 72 2.28 8.52 -12.23
C GLY A 72 2.53 9.75 -11.35
N THR A 73 1.50 10.48 -10.91
CA THR A 73 1.66 11.63 -10.02
C THR A 73 1.11 11.32 -8.63
N LEU A 74 1.90 11.60 -7.61
CA LEU A 74 1.46 11.57 -6.22
C LEU A 74 0.76 12.86 -5.83
N GLN A 75 -0.34 12.72 -5.11
CA GLN A 75 -1.20 13.78 -4.65
C GLN A 75 -1.38 13.71 -3.13
N LEU A 76 -1.65 14.85 -2.50
CA LEU A 76 -1.96 14.94 -1.09
C LEU A 76 -3.45 15.22 -0.90
N PHE A 77 -4.11 14.40 -0.13
CA PHE A 77 -5.52 14.52 0.19
C PHE A 77 -5.73 14.79 1.68
N ARG A 78 -6.78 15.54 1.99
CA ARG A 78 -7.29 15.73 3.34
C ARG A 78 -8.61 14.99 3.50
N ILE A 79 -8.82 14.41 4.68
CA ILE A 79 -10.12 13.86 5.06
C ILE A 79 -10.92 15.00 5.68
N THR A 80 -12.07 15.31 5.09
CA THR A 80 -12.98 16.34 5.60
C THR A 80 -13.74 15.85 6.84
N SER A 81 -14.44 16.74 7.52
CA SER A 81 -15.30 16.38 8.67
C SER A 81 -16.48 15.48 8.28
N THR A 82 -16.85 15.45 7.00
CA THR A 82 -17.88 14.56 6.43
C THR A 82 -17.32 13.19 6.02
N GLY A 83 -15.99 13.02 6.07
CA GLY A 83 -15.31 11.78 5.67
C GLY A 83 -14.91 11.73 4.19
N ASP A 84 -15.16 12.81 3.43
CA ASP A 84 -14.80 12.89 2.02
C ASP A 84 -13.31 13.22 1.84
N ASN A 85 -12.74 12.80 0.71
CA ASN A 85 -11.39 13.15 0.33
C ASN A 85 -11.35 14.46 -0.44
N GLU A 86 -10.59 15.41 0.04
CA GLU A 86 -10.37 16.71 -0.60
C GLU A 86 -8.91 16.82 -1.04
N LEU A 87 -8.68 17.19 -2.30
CA LEU A 87 -7.35 17.40 -2.85
C LEU A 87 -6.72 18.65 -2.24
N VAL A 88 -5.60 18.48 -1.54
CA VAL A 88 -4.81 19.58 -0.93
C VAL A 88 -3.70 20.04 -1.86
N GLN A 89 -3.00 19.08 -2.49
CA GLN A 89 -1.89 19.37 -3.39
C GLN A 89 -1.88 18.35 -4.53
N SER A 90 -1.90 18.84 -5.75
CA SER A 90 -2.06 18.01 -6.96
C SER A 90 -0.75 17.33 -7.41
N ASN A 91 0.39 17.76 -6.90
CA ASN A 91 1.68 17.13 -7.19
C ASN A 91 2.60 17.25 -5.98
N ILE A 92 2.92 16.12 -5.38
CA ILE A 92 3.88 15.97 -4.29
C ILE A 92 4.95 14.92 -4.61
N GLY A 93 5.04 14.49 -5.86
CA GLY A 93 5.98 13.48 -6.28
C GLY A 93 5.50 12.64 -7.43
N SER A 94 6.20 11.55 -7.70
CA SER A 94 5.92 10.68 -8.83
C SER A 94 5.95 9.20 -8.48
N VAL A 95 5.28 8.41 -9.32
CA VAL A 95 5.30 6.95 -9.31
C VAL A 95 5.70 6.45 -10.68
N ASP A 96 6.74 5.66 -10.73
CA ASP A 96 7.11 4.86 -11.90
C ASP A 96 6.60 3.43 -11.64
N TYR A 97 5.45 3.11 -12.23
CA TYR A 97 4.80 1.82 -12.01
C TYR A 97 5.61 0.67 -12.62
N GLU A 98 6.26 0.91 -13.75
CA GLU A 98 7.02 -0.13 -14.47
C GLU A 98 8.27 -0.55 -13.70
N ASN A 99 9.01 0.42 -13.15
CA ASN A 99 10.23 0.18 -12.40
C ASN A 99 10.00 0.03 -10.89
N GLY A 100 8.79 0.32 -10.41
CA GLY A 100 8.44 0.24 -9.00
C GLY A 100 9.09 1.30 -8.14
N ARG A 101 9.28 2.50 -8.69
CA ARG A 101 9.90 3.61 -7.99
C ARG A 101 8.87 4.64 -7.57
N ILE A 102 8.99 5.11 -6.33
CA ILE A 102 8.12 6.14 -5.74
C ILE A 102 9.03 7.24 -5.21
N ASP A 103 8.89 8.46 -5.74
CA ASP A 103 9.60 9.64 -5.27
C ASP A 103 8.60 10.61 -4.64
N ILE A 104 8.77 10.89 -3.34
CA ILE A 104 7.93 11.81 -2.56
C ILE A 104 8.73 13.09 -2.35
N ALA A 105 8.18 14.23 -2.74
CA ALA A 105 8.77 15.54 -2.51
C ALA A 105 8.85 15.86 -1.01
N GLU A 106 9.53 16.94 -0.68
CA GLU A 106 9.68 17.39 0.69
C GLU A 106 8.31 17.79 1.29
N LEU A 107 7.88 17.06 2.31
CA LEU A 107 6.66 17.30 3.08
C LEU A 107 7.00 17.45 4.55
N GLU A 108 6.20 18.27 5.24
CA GLU A 108 6.25 18.39 6.69
C GLU A 108 5.43 17.28 7.35
N TYR A 109 6.06 16.52 8.23
CA TYR A 109 5.43 15.46 9.02
C TYR A 109 5.27 15.95 10.47
N THR A 110 4.15 16.62 10.77
CA THR A 110 3.95 17.23 12.09
C THR A 110 3.64 16.18 13.17
N SER A 111 2.76 15.22 12.85
CA SER A 111 2.46 14.07 13.70
C SER A 111 1.87 12.92 12.87
N PHE A 112 1.90 11.72 13.40
CA PHE A 112 1.36 10.51 12.76
C PHE A 112 0.92 9.50 13.81
N SER A 113 -0.04 8.66 13.46
CA SER A 113 -0.51 7.60 14.34
C SER A 113 0.47 6.43 14.32
N GLY A 114 0.82 5.93 15.48
CA GLY A 114 1.84 4.89 15.64
C GLY A 114 3.27 5.44 15.54
N SER A 115 4.20 4.62 15.05
CA SER A 115 5.64 4.95 15.02
C SER A 115 6.15 5.35 13.64
N PHE A 116 5.31 5.24 12.58
CA PHE A 116 5.75 5.40 11.19
C PHE A 116 4.62 5.93 10.31
N VAL A 117 4.99 6.66 9.27
CA VAL A 117 4.15 6.83 8.08
C VAL A 117 4.49 5.67 7.15
N THR A 118 3.50 4.92 6.72
CA THR A 118 3.69 3.75 5.85
C THR A 118 3.16 4.04 4.47
N ILE A 119 3.97 3.81 3.45
CA ILE A 119 3.56 3.78 2.05
C ILE A 119 3.17 2.35 1.69
N LYS A 120 2.02 2.20 1.09
CA LYS A 120 1.45 0.94 0.62
C LYS A 120 1.42 0.95 -0.90
N ALA A 121 1.93 -0.10 -1.52
CA ALA A 121 1.88 -0.29 -2.96
C ALA A 121 1.61 -1.77 -3.28
N ARG A 122 0.83 -2.03 -4.32
CA ARG A 122 0.53 -3.39 -4.76
C ARG A 122 1.52 -3.82 -5.84
N PRO A 123 2.20 -4.99 -5.72
CA PRO A 123 3.06 -5.48 -6.79
C PRO A 123 2.23 -5.94 -7.99
N ASP A 124 2.71 -5.65 -9.21
CA ASP A 124 2.12 -6.16 -10.45
C ASP A 124 2.24 -7.68 -10.56
N LYS A 125 3.39 -8.21 -10.14
CA LYS A 125 3.68 -9.66 -10.19
C LYS A 125 4.06 -10.19 -8.82
N LEU A 126 3.58 -11.41 -8.54
CA LEU A 126 3.88 -12.11 -7.28
C LEU A 126 5.24 -12.84 -7.31
N ASN A 127 6.14 -12.49 -8.23
CA ASN A 127 7.48 -13.03 -8.32
C ASN A 127 8.49 -12.37 -7.38
N ILE A 128 8.05 -12.03 -6.19
CA ILE A 128 8.88 -11.37 -5.17
C ILE A 128 10.01 -12.31 -4.76
N THR A 129 11.24 -11.96 -5.12
CA THR A 129 12.45 -12.65 -4.66
C THR A 129 13.13 -11.79 -3.61
N PRO A 130 13.27 -12.25 -2.37
CA PRO A 130 13.96 -11.48 -1.35
C PRO A 130 15.45 -11.37 -1.72
N VAL A 131 15.95 -10.14 -1.78
CA VAL A 131 17.38 -9.84 -2.06
C VAL A 131 18.29 -10.28 -0.91
N ARG A 132 17.73 -10.42 0.27
CA ARG A 132 18.37 -11.03 1.46
C ARG A 132 17.42 -12.09 1.96
N GLU A 133 17.93 -13.15 2.57
CA GLU A 133 17.12 -14.19 3.24
C GLU A 133 16.28 -13.61 4.41
N GLN A 134 15.56 -12.52 4.16
CA GLN A 134 14.67 -11.91 5.13
C GLN A 134 13.32 -12.60 5.04
N ILE A 135 12.88 -13.13 6.16
CA ILE A 135 11.55 -13.70 6.34
C ILE A 135 10.52 -12.58 6.11
N LEU A 136 9.56 -12.83 5.23
CA LEU A 136 8.35 -11.99 5.14
C LEU A 136 7.68 -11.98 6.52
N LEU A 137 7.69 -10.85 7.20
CA LEU A 137 6.93 -10.71 8.42
C LEU A 137 5.48 -10.45 8.01
N ILE A 138 4.65 -11.46 8.14
CA ILE A 138 3.19 -11.33 7.97
C ILE A 138 2.64 -10.96 9.35
N ASP A 139 2.16 -9.74 9.53
CA ASP A 139 1.41 -9.37 10.72
C ASP A 139 0.02 -10.01 10.65
N ARG A 140 -0.39 -10.67 11.75
CA ARG A 140 -1.73 -11.27 11.84
C ARG A 140 -2.85 -10.25 11.63
N ALA A 141 -2.63 -8.99 11.97
CA ALA A 141 -3.58 -7.91 11.76
C ALA A 141 -3.78 -7.57 10.28
N ASP A 142 -2.82 -7.92 9.41
CA ASP A 142 -2.89 -7.67 7.97
C ASP A 142 -3.47 -8.86 7.18
N VAL A 143 -3.82 -9.96 7.86
CA VAL A 143 -4.44 -11.14 7.23
C VAL A 143 -5.95 -11.02 7.30
N VAL A 144 -6.59 -10.77 6.15
CA VAL A 144 -8.05 -10.77 6.00
C VAL A 144 -8.46 -12.02 5.22
N VAL A 145 -9.26 -12.87 5.84
CA VAL A 145 -9.83 -14.06 5.20
C VAL A 145 -11.29 -13.79 4.89
N ASN A 146 -11.63 -13.75 3.59
CA ASN A 146 -13.02 -13.72 3.13
C ASN A 146 -13.37 -15.09 2.55
N ALA A 147 -14.31 -15.79 3.16
CA ALA A 147 -14.79 -17.07 2.68
C ALA A 147 -16.21 -16.91 2.10
N SER A 148 -16.44 -17.44 0.92
CA SER A 148 -17.77 -17.59 0.33
C SER A 148 -18.09 -19.07 0.12
N ILE A 149 -19.35 -19.45 0.35
CA ILE A 149 -19.84 -20.80 0.12
C ILE A 149 -20.62 -20.79 -1.20
N GLU A 150 -20.16 -21.57 -2.17
CA GLU A 150 -20.97 -21.87 -3.34
C GLU A 150 -21.92 -23.03 -3.05
N THR A 151 -23.22 -22.77 -3.14
CA THR A 151 -24.24 -23.83 -3.09
C THR A 151 -24.34 -24.50 -4.45
N VAL A 152 -23.87 -25.73 -4.54
CA VAL A 152 -24.11 -26.56 -5.74
C VAL A 152 -25.52 -27.14 -5.60
N ASN A 153 -26.46 -26.69 -6.44
CA ASN A 153 -27.73 -27.35 -6.61
C ASN A 153 -27.48 -28.68 -7.34
N ILE A 154 -27.51 -29.79 -6.62
CA ILE A 154 -27.56 -31.12 -7.21
C ILE A 154 -28.98 -31.34 -7.69
N ILE A 155 -29.18 -31.37 -9.00
CA ILE A 155 -30.42 -31.76 -9.67
C ILE A 155 -30.46 -33.28 -9.79
#